data_21e8522e970c5019693dec2e3cf71c45
#
_entry.id   21e8522e970c5019693dec2e3cf71c45
#
_cell.length_a   1.000
_cell.length_b   1.000
_cell.length_c   1.000
_cell.angle_alpha   90.00
_cell.angle_beta   90.00
_cell.angle_gamma   90.00
#
_symmetry.space_group_name_H-M   'P 1'
#
loop_
_entity.id
_entity.type
_entity.pdbx_description
1 polymer ?
#
loop_
_entity_poly.entity_id
_entity_poly.type
_entity_poly.pdbx_seq_one_letter_code
_entity_poly.pdbx_strand_id
1 'polypeptide(L)'
;QSYVVHMLSGADLDYVMFPVGDMQKSDVRRLASRARLRTATKPDSQDVCFISKTGGRETFLGKRIPFRPAQVVTRDGHVAGSVQAVELVTIGQRRGIGIAGGQPKQYVVDVDTAAARIVIGDEEDLYCESQLVDRVTWAHRSDVERLSTTPDVLVQSSAHGSPHPAVVRLRDGGTVEVQWVERQRRIAPGQSVVFYDVTNSYVLGGGIACAHSRS
;
A
#
# COMPACT_ATOMS: atom_id res chain seq x y z
N GLN A 1 2.90 3.42 -13.96
CA GLN A 1 3.45 4.66 -13.33
C GLN A 1 2.35 5.56 -12.77
N SER A 2 1.13 5.50 -13.29
CA SER A 2 -0.04 6.24 -12.79
C SER A 2 -0.32 6.01 -11.29
N TYR A 3 0.02 4.82 -10.77
CA TYR A 3 -0.11 4.50 -9.35
C TYR A 3 0.52 5.53 -8.40
N VAL A 4 1.68 6.08 -8.73
CA VAL A 4 2.40 7.03 -7.86
C VAL A 4 1.87 8.47 -7.92
N VAL A 5 1.05 8.79 -8.89
CA VAL A 5 0.48 10.14 -9.11
C VAL A 5 -1.02 10.24 -8.76
N HIS A 6 -1.58 9.20 -8.14
CA HIS A 6 -3.00 9.15 -7.76
C HIS A 6 -3.44 10.28 -6.81
N MET A 7 -2.50 10.97 -6.17
CA MET A 7 -2.77 12.08 -5.25
C MET A 7 -3.01 13.41 -5.96
N LEU A 8 -2.82 13.48 -7.28
CA LEU A 8 -3.09 14.67 -8.06
C LEU A 8 -4.59 14.78 -8.33
N SER A 9 -5.17 15.90 -7.96
CA SER A 9 -6.54 16.26 -8.33
C SER A 9 -6.60 16.76 -9.77
N GLY A 10 -7.81 16.89 -10.34
CA GLY A 10 -8.00 17.49 -11.66
C GLY A 10 -7.37 18.89 -11.76
N ALA A 11 -7.50 19.70 -10.70
CA ALA A 11 -6.90 21.03 -10.65
C ALA A 11 -5.36 20.98 -10.65
N ASP A 12 -4.76 19.97 -10.00
CA ASP A 12 -3.30 19.79 -10.01
C ASP A 12 -2.82 19.35 -11.40
N LEU A 13 -3.60 18.52 -12.10
CA LEU A 13 -3.26 18.01 -13.43
C LEU A 13 -3.16 19.13 -14.48
N ASP A 14 -3.88 20.23 -14.32
CA ASP A 14 -3.77 21.40 -15.20
C ASP A 14 -2.38 22.07 -15.16
N TYR A 15 -1.61 21.83 -14.10
CA TYR A 15 -0.25 22.36 -13.89
C TYR A 15 0.86 21.32 -14.05
N VAL A 16 0.52 20.07 -14.39
CA VAL A 16 1.49 18.97 -14.49
C VAL A 16 1.62 18.51 -15.94
N MET A 17 2.86 18.34 -16.38
CA MET A 17 3.18 17.78 -17.68
C MET A 17 3.89 16.44 -17.52
N PHE A 18 3.49 15.47 -18.32
CA PHE A 18 4.14 14.15 -18.41
C PHE A 18 4.82 13.99 -19.79
N PRO A 19 6.02 14.56 -20.01
CA PRO A 19 6.64 14.63 -21.33
C PRO A 19 6.91 13.30 -22.02
N VAL A 20 6.93 12.21 -21.26
CA VAL A 20 7.16 10.83 -21.74
C VAL A 20 6.04 9.88 -21.32
N GLY A 21 4.87 10.43 -20.95
CA GLY A 21 3.76 9.66 -20.35
C GLY A 21 3.17 8.60 -21.29
N ASP A 22 3.15 8.87 -22.56
CA ASP A 22 2.64 8.00 -23.64
C ASP A 22 3.72 7.11 -24.26
N MET A 23 4.96 7.15 -23.76
CA MET A 23 6.08 6.38 -24.29
C MET A 23 6.33 5.10 -23.50
N GLN A 24 6.69 4.04 -24.21
CA GLN A 24 7.21 2.84 -23.57
C GLN A 24 8.59 3.12 -22.96
N LYS A 25 8.90 2.48 -21.84
CA LYS A 25 10.18 2.66 -21.14
C LYS A 25 11.41 2.36 -22.01
N SER A 26 11.31 1.37 -22.89
CA SER A 26 12.33 1.05 -23.89
C SER A 26 12.61 2.24 -24.82
N ASP A 27 11.56 2.95 -25.22
CA ASP A 27 11.67 4.11 -26.10
C ASP A 27 12.30 5.30 -25.39
N VAL A 28 11.91 5.54 -24.16
CA VAL A 28 12.53 6.56 -23.31
C VAL A 28 14.03 6.29 -23.13
N ARG A 29 14.43 5.03 -22.88
CA ARG A 29 15.85 4.65 -22.77
C ARG A 29 16.60 4.83 -24.09
N ARG A 30 15.96 4.51 -25.22
CA ARG A 30 16.53 4.71 -26.55
C ARG A 30 16.77 6.20 -26.84
N LEU A 31 15.81 7.08 -26.50
CA LEU A 31 15.97 8.52 -26.62
C LEU A 31 17.08 9.05 -25.71
N ALA A 32 17.11 8.60 -24.45
CA ALA A 32 18.16 8.99 -23.51
C ALA A 32 19.56 8.59 -24.02
N SER A 33 19.69 7.40 -24.64
CA SER A 33 20.95 6.94 -25.25
C SER A 33 21.33 7.79 -26.45
N ARG A 34 20.40 8.14 -27.34
CA ARG A 34 20.63 9.05 -28.47
C ARG A 34 21.07 10.44 -28.00
N ALA A 35 20.45 10.93 -26.93
CA ALA A 35 20.83 12.20 -26.29
C ALA A 35 22.12 12.11 -25.45
N ARG A 36 22.78 10.94 -25.41
CA ARG A 36 24.02 10.68 -24.66
C ARG A 36 23.87 10.98 -23.15
N LEU A 37 22.69 10.76 -22.58
CA LEU A 37 22.45 10.96 -21.16
C LEU A 37 23.10 9.84 -20.35
N ARG A 38 23.84 10.16 -19.31
CA ARG A 38 24.51 9.20 -18.41
C ARG A 38 23.54 8.26 -17.70
N THR A 39 22.27 8.63 -17.61
CA THR A 39 21.21 7.85 -16.96
C THR A 39 20.52 6.84 -17.88
N ALA A 40 20.85 6.81 -19.18
CA ALA A 40 20.20 5.96 -20.18
C ALA A 40 20.26 4.45 -19.82
N THR A 41 21.39 4.02 -19.27
CA THR A 41 21.65 2.62 -18.86
C THR A 41 21.48 2.37 -17.37
N LYS A 42 21.10 3.41 -16.59
CA LYS A 42 20.92 3.25 -15.15
C LYS A 42 19.78 2.25 -14.86
N PRO A 43 20.02 1.23 -14.00
CA PRO A 43 18.96 0.34 -13.54
C PRO A 43 17.86 1.12 -12.82
N ASP A 44 16.65 0.57 -12.84
CA ASP A 44 15.54 1.13 -12.08
C ASP A 44 15.85 1.09 -10.58
N SER A 45 15.45 2.14 -9.88
CA SER A 45 15.55 2.14 -8.43
C SER A 45 14.55 1.12 -7.88
N GLN A 46 15.06 0.05 -7.28
CA GLN A 46 14.26 -1.02 -6.68
C GLN A 46 14.02 -0.78 -5.18
N ASP A 47 14.80 0.13 -4.57
CA ASP A 47 14.77 0.37 -3.13
C ASP A 47 14.99 1.84 -2.81
N VAL A 48 14.65 2.21 -1.58
CA VAL A 48 14.86 3.57 -1.04
C VAL A 48 16.33 3.71 -0.69
N CYS A 49 17.10 4.24 -1.64
CA CYS A 49 18.57 4.25 -1.62
C CYS A 49 19.19 4.91 -0.36
N PHE A 50 18.48 5.83 0.31
CA PHE A 50 18.97 6.45 1.54
C PHE A 50 18.81 5.54 2.78
N ILE A 51 17.89 4.56 2.76
CA ILE A 51 17.76 3.54 3.81
C ILE A 51 18.91 2.53 3.70
N SER A 52 19.18 2.05 2.49
CA SER A 52 20.27 1.09 2.24
C SER A 52 21.64 1.68 2.61
N LYS A 53 21.86 2.96 2.29
CA LYS A 53 23.12 3.66 2.62
C LYS A 53 23.33 3.92 4.11
N THR A 54 22.29 3.89 4.92
CA THR A 54 22.36 4.17 6.38
C THR A 54 22.46 2.92 7.24
N GLY A 55 22.70 1.75 6.66
CA GLY A 55 22.80 0.51 7.41
C GLY A 55 21.47 -0.22 7.62
N GLY A 56 20.48 0.08 6.75
CA GLY A 56 19.19 -0.60 6.75
C GLY A 56 18.08 0.16 7.47
N ARG A 57 16.87 -0.41 7.39
CA ARG A 57 15.63 0.19 7.90
C ARG A 57 15.67 0.44 9.41
N GLU A 58 16.19 -0.52 10.18
CA GLU A 58 16.29 -0.41 11.64
C GLU A 58 17.16 0.77 12.06
N THR A 59 18.38 0.84 11.52
CA THR A 59 19.30 1.95 11.80
C THR A 59 18.75 3.30 11.35
N PHE A 60 18.07 3.34 10.20
CA PHE A 60 17.47 4.57 9.68
C PHE A 60 16.33 5.06 10.57
N LEU A 61 15.43 4.20 10.98
CA LEU A 61 14.27 4.54 11.81
C LEU A 61 14.67 4.83 13.26
N GLY A 62 15.55 4.01 13.84
CA GLY A 62 15.96 4.17 15.24
C GLY A 62 16.66 5.50 15.56
N LYS A 63 17.20 6.18 14.54
CA LYS A 63 17.71 7.56 14.68
C LYS A 63 16.62 8.64 14.66
N ARG A 64 15.37 8.30 14.35
CA ARG A 64 14.28 9.27 14.10
C ARG A 64 13.08 9.06 15.00
N ILE A 65 12.81 7.82 15.38
CA ILE A 65 11.69 7.46 16.23
C ILE A 65 12.16 6.49 17.33
N PRO A 66 11.63 6.58 18.55
CA PRO A 66 11.90 5.58 19.57
C PRO A 66 11.24 4.26 19.21
N PHE A 67 11.95 3.17 19.41
CA PHE A 67 11.39 1.84 19.28
C PHE A 67 10.74 1.39 20.59
N ARG A 68 9.61 0.71 20.47
CA ARG A 68 8.86 0.20 21.62
C ARG A 68 8.71 -1.31 21.54
N PRO A 69 9.05 -2.04 22.59
CA PRO A 69 8.76 -3.46 22.68
C PRO A 69 7.26 -3.72 22.58
N ALA A 70 6.90 -4.84 21.94
CA ALA A 70 5.51 -5.24 21.80
C ALA A 70 5.33 -6.73 22.07
N GLN A 71 4.16 -7.07 22.62
CA GLN A 71 3.73 -8.46 22.77
C GLN A 71 3.23 -9.00 21.45
N VAL A 72 3.59 -10.25 21.17
CA VAL A 72 3.04 -11.03 20.06
C VAL A 72 2.02 -11.98 20.64
N VAL A 73 0.79 -11.87 20.17
CA VAL A 73 -0.35 -12.68 20.65
C VAL A 73 -1.02 -13.41 19.49
N THR A 74 -1.60 -14.54 19.79
CA THR A 74 -2.52 -15.25 18.87
C THR A 74 -3.83 -14.48 18.75
N ARG A 75 -4.69 -14.88 17.81
CA ARG A 75 -6.06 -14.33 17.68
C ARG A 75 -6.89 -14.48 18.94
N ASP A 76 -6.68 -15.57 19.68
CA ASP A 76 -7.37 -15.86 20.95
C ASP A 76 -6.79 -15.07 22.13
N GLY A 77 -5.78 -14.22 21.88
CA GLY A 77 -5.16 -13.38 22.91
C GLY A 77 -4.04 -14.05 23.73
N HIS A 78 -3.66 -15.28 23.43
CA HIS A 78 -2.56 -15.94 24.13
C HIS A 78 -1.21 -15.33 23.71
N VAL A 79 -0.36 -15.05 24.67
CA VAL A 79 1.00 -14.53 24.42
C VAL A 79 1.86 -15.64 23.79
N ALA A 80 2.33 -15.38 22.59
CA ALA A 80 3.19 -16.27 21.80
C ALA A 80 4.67 -15.84 21.82
N GLY A 81 4.96 -14.58 22.15
CA GLY A 81 6.30 -14.03 22.17
C GLY A 81 6.34 -12.52 22.32
N SER A 82 7.47 -11.92 21.93
CA SER A 82 7.65 -10.46 21.93
C SER A 82 8.65 -10.03 20.87
N VAL A 83 8.55 -8.76 20.46
CA VAL A 83 9.51 -8.08 19.59
C VAL A 83 10.07 -6.83 20.28
N GLN A 84 11.26 -6.40 19.90
CA GLN A 84 11.91 -5.21 20.49
C GLN A 84 11.40 -3.89 19.87
N ALA A 85 10.79 -3.94 18.69
CA ALA A 85 10.34 -2.74 17.98
C ALA A 85 9.07 -3.04 17.18
N VAL A 86 7.92 -2.62 17.68
CA VAL A 86 6.63 -2.74 16.97
C VAL A 86 6.64 -1.98 15.64
N GLU A 87 7.40 -0.87 15.59
CA GLU A 87 7.54 0.01 14.41
C GLU A 87 8.25 -0.69 13.22
N LEU A 88 8.95 -1.78 13.47
CA LEU A 88 9.63 -2.56 12.44
C LEU A 88 8.79 -3.72 11.91
N VAL A 89 7.67 -4.01 12.55
CA VAL A 89 6.78 -5.12 12.17
C VAL A 89 5.76 -4.67 11.14
N THR A 90 5.49 -5.53 10.17
CA THR A 90 4.58 -5.24 9.06
C THR A 90 3.60 -6.41 8.88
N ILE A 91 2.35 -6.12 8.51
CA ILE A 91 1.35 -7.14 8.16
C ILE A 91 1.91 -8.05 7.05
N GLY A 92 1.70 -9.35 7.19
CA GLY A 92 2.22 -10.39 6.31
C GLY A 92 3.64 -10.86 6.64
N GLN A 93 4.32 -10.22 7.61
CA GLN A 93 5.65 -10.66 8.05
C GLN A 93 5.58 -12.03 8.72
N ARG A 94 6.51 -12.92 8.34
CA ARG A 94 6.62 -14.29 8.88
C ARG A 94 7.87 -14.50 9.74
N ARG A 95 8.95 -13.78 9.45
CA ARG A 95 10.24 -13.96 10.13
C ARG A 95 10.53 -12.80 11.07
N GLY A 96 11.29 -13.07 12.13
CA GLY A 96 11.70 -12.05 13.09
C GLY A 96 10.54 -11.48 13.92
N ILE A 97 9.51 -12.27 14.16
CA ILE A 97 8.33 -11.89 14.95
C ILE A 97 8.37 -12.43 16.40
N GLY A 98 9.52 -12.89 16.84
CA GLY A 98 9.76 -13.21 18.26
C GLY A 98 9.03 -14.44 18.80
N ILE A 99 8.59 -15.37 17.93
CA ILE A 99 7.94 -16.62 18.33
C ILE A 99 8.91 -17.80 18.28
N ALA A 100 8.70 -18.80 19.15
CA ALA A 100 9.50 -20.01 19.17
C ALA A 100 9.33 -20.82 17.88
N GLY A 101 10.41 -21.45 17.42
CA GLY A 101 10.39 -22.35 16.26
C GLY A 101 9.58 -23.64 16.53
N GLY A 102 9.22 -24.33 15.44
CA GLY A 102 8.50 -25.62 15.51
C GLY A 102 6.97 -25.52 15.45
N GLN A 103 6.43 -24.31 15.43
CA GLN A 103 4.99 -24.05 15.23
C GLN A 103 4.62 -24.03 13.74
N PRO A 104 3.33 -24.25 13.38
CA PRO A 104 2.82 -24.00 12.04
C PRO A 104 3.20 -22.59 11.57
N LYS A 105 3.21 -22.37 10.24
CA LYS A 105 3.53 -21.06 9.67
C LYS A 105 2.57 -20.00 10.21
N GLN A 106 3.11 -19.02 10.92
CA GLN A 106 2.37 -17.88 11.45
C GLN A 106 2.81 -16.60 10.76
N TYR A 107 1.86 -15.70 10.54
CA TYR A 107 2.03 -14.42 9.90
C TYR A 107 1.50 -13.31 10.80
N VAL A 108 2.09 -12.14 10.71
CA VAL A 108 1.52 -10.95 11.33
C VAL A 108 0.24 -10.58 10.58
N VAL A 109 -0.88 -10.62 11.27
CA VAL A 109 -2.20 -10.30 10.69
C VAL A 109 -2.74 -8.96 11.14
N ASP A 110 -2.25 -8.44 12.29
CA ASP A 110 -2.58 -7.09 12.75
C ASP A 110 -1.43 -6.51 13.58
N VAL A 111 -1.28 -5.18 13.52
CA VAL A 111 -0.26 -4.42 14.28
C VAL A 111 -0.95 -3.22 14.93
N ASP A 112 -1.08 -3.27 16.24
CA ASP A 112 -1.55 -2.15 17.05
C ASP A 112 -0.35 -1.45 17.66
N THR A 113 0.12 -0.39 16.98
CA THR A 113 1.25 0.39 17.47
C THR A 113 0.93 1.16 18.75
N ALA A 114 -0.32 1.57 18.96
CA ALA A 114 -0.72 2.31 20.17
C ALA A 114 -0.69 1.40 21.40
N ALA A 115 -1.26 0.20 21.30
CA ALA A 115 -1.25 -0.80 22.36
C ALA A 115 0.03 -1.62 22.44
N ALA A 116 1.04 -1.39 21.56
CA ALA A 116 2.25 -2.18 21.44
C ALA A 116 1.96 -3.70 21.36
N ARG A 117 1.03 -4.07 20.47
CA ARG A 117 0.54 -5.44 20.32
C ARG A 117 0.55 -5.86 18.87
N ILE A 118 1.03 -7.06 18.62
CA ILE A 118 1.09 -7.72 17.32
C ILE A 118 0.22 -8.97 17.39
N VAL A 119 -0.70 -9.12 16.44
CA VAL A 119 -1.52 -10.34 16.34
C VAL A 119 -0.97 -11.21 15.24
N ILE A 120 -0.81 -12.49 15.54
CA ILE A 120 -0.39 -13.49 14.56
C ILE A 120 -1.55 -14.44 14.25
N GLY A 121 -1.54 -14.96 13.03
CA GLY A 121 -2.52 -15.92 12.53
C GLY A 121 -1.95 -16.73 11.38
N ASP A 122 -2.78 -17.53 10.73
CA ASP A 122 -2.39 -18.28 9.56
C ASP A 122 -2.45 -17.45 8.26
N GLU A 123 -2.21 -18.07 7.12
CA GLU A 123 -2.18 -17.38 5.83
C GLU A 123 -3.56 -16.86 5.40
N GLU A 124 -4.64 -17.58 5.76
CA GLU A 124 -6.01 -17.20 5.44
C GLU A 124 -6.43 -15.92 6.17
N ASP A 125 -5.90 -15.68 7.36
CA ASP A 125 -6.15 -14.48 8.15
C ASP A 125 -5.57 -13.21 7.53
N LEU A 126 -4.70 -13.34 6.54
CA LEU A 126 -4.17 -12.21 5.77
C LEU A 126 -5.18 -11.68 4.75
N TYR A 127 -6.24 -12.40 4.44
CA TYR A 127 -7.20 -12.00 3.43
C TYR A 127 -8.43 -11.33 4.06
N CYS A 128 -8.96 -10.33 3.37
CA CYS A 128 -10.17 -9.61 3.78
C CYS A 128 -11.12 -9.42 2.59
N GLU A 129 -12.39 -9.22 2.92
CA GLU A 129 -13.46 -8.96 1.95
C GLU A 129 -13.57 -7.48 1.62
N SER A 130 -13.12 -6.61 2.53
CA SER A 130 -13.20 -5.16 2.35
C SER A 130 -11.98 -4.44 2.92
N GLN A 131 -11.77 -3.21 2.47
CA GLN A 131 -10.73 -2.31 2.94
C GLN A 131 -11.27 -0.89 3.01
N LEU A 132 -11.03 -0.20 4.13
CA LEU A 132 -11.31 1.23 4.26
C LEU A 132 -10.12 2.06 3.76
N VAL A 133 -10.43 3.14 3.07
CA VAL A 133 -9.47 4.08 2.47
C VAL A 133 -9.86 5.50 2.86
N ASP A 134 -8.94 6.25 3.44
CA ASP A 134 -9.12 7.67 3.79
C ASP A 134 -8.31 8.60 2.88
N ARG A 135 -8.43 9.91 3.11
CA ARG A 135 -7.66 10.94 2.38
C ARG A 135 -7.72 10.74 0.87
N VAL A 136 -8.90 10.43 0.39
CA VAL A 136 -9.11 10.13 -1.04
C VAL A 136 -9.06 11.41 -1.85
N THR A 137 -8.22 11.41 -2.89
CA THR A 137 -8.19 12.43 -3.93
C THR A 137 -8.78 11.83 -5.20
N TRP A 138 -9.70 12.55 -5.82
CA TRP A 138 -10.32 12.17 -7.09
C TRP A 138 -9.71 12.95 -8.23
N ALA A 139 -9.46 12.28 -9.35
CA ALA A 139 -8.91 12.91 -10.54
C ALA A 139 -9.90 13.94 -11.10
N HIS A 140 -11.20 13.60 -11.13
CA HIS A 140 -12.26 14.51 -11.54
C HIS A 140 -13.48 14.40 -10.63
N ARG A 141 -14.22 15.49 -10.48
CA ARG A 141 -15.46 15.50 -9.69
C ARG A 141 -16.52 14.56 -10.26
N SER A 142 -16.59 14.46 -11.58
CA SER A 142 -17.48 13.53 -12.29
C SER A 142 -17.24 12.05 -11.95
N ASP A 143 -16.02 11.69 -11.54
CA ASP A 143 -15.69 10.31 -11.14
C ASP A 143 -16.42 9.93 -9.86
N VAL A 144 -16.55 10.87 -8.91
CA VAL A 144 -17.31 10.67 -7.67
C VAL A 144 -18.80 10.45 -7.98
N GLU A 145 -19.36 11.27 -8.87
CA GLU A 145 -20.76 11.16 -9.28
C GLU A 145 -21.01 9.82 -10.01
N ARG A 146 -20.09 9.41 -10.86
CA ARG A 146 -20.12 8.13 -11.56
C ARG A 146 -20.10 6.93 -10.59
N LEU A 147 -19.27 6.95 -9.56
CA LEU A 147 -19.19 5.89 -8.57
C LEU A 147 -20.49 5.71 -7.75
N SER A 148 -21.32 6.73 -7.66
CA SER A 148 -22.64 6.64 -7.04
C SER A 148 -23.62 5.76 -7.85
N THR A 149 -23.42 5.65 -9.17
CA THR A 149 -24.27 4.90 -10.10
C THR A 149 -23.60 3.64 -10.64
N THR A 150 -22.28 3.64 -10.75
CA THR A 150 -21.47 2.54 -11.30
C THR A 150 -20.25 2.35 -10.39
N PRO A 151 -20.44 1.67 -9.25
CA PRO A 151 -19.39 1.56 -8.24
C PRO A 151 -18.27 0.57 -8.59
N ASP A 152 -18.38 -0.16 -9.70
CA ASP A 152 -17.39 -1.14 -10.12
C ASP A 152 -16.12 -0.47 -10.62
N VAL A 153 -14.99 -0.91 -10.08
CA VAL A 153 -13.66 -0.37 -10.38
C VAL A 153 -12.60 -1.47 -10.35
N LEU A 154 -11.42 -1.14 -10.84
CA LEU A 154 -10.21 -1.90 -10.56
C LEU A 154 -9.40 -1.18 -9.48
N VAL A 155 -8.92 -1.92 -8.50
CA VAL A 155 -8.18 -1.37 -7.35
C VAL A 155 -6.79 -1.97 -7.29
N GLN A 156 -5.76 -1.10 -7.22
CA GLN A 156 -4.36 -1.47 -7.10
C GLN A 156 -3.80 -0.97 -5.76
N SER A 157 -3.07 -1.83 -5.05
CA SER A 157 -2.49 -1.54 -3.73
C SER A 157 -0.97 -1.54 -3.68
N SER A 158 -0.31 -1.72 -4.81
CA SER A 158 1.15 -1.64 -4.92
C SER A 158 1.59 -1.25 -6.33
N ALA A 159 2.73 -0.57 -6.46
CA ALA A 159 3.23 -0.05 -7.73
C ALA A 159 3.50 -1.14 -8.80
N HIS A 160 3.75 -2.38 -8.37
CA HIS A 160 4.02 -3.53 -9.24
C HIS A 160 2.94 -4.60 -9.18
N GLY A 161 1.88 -4.40 -8.38
CA GLY A 161 0.75 -5.32 -8.29
C GLY A 161 -0.20 -5.16 -9.47
N SER A 162 -0.94 -6.23 -9.76
CA SER A 162 -2.07 -6.15 -10.67
C SER A 162 -3.25 -5.47 -9.98
N PRO A 163 -4.09 -4.72 -10.71
CA PRO A 163 -5.35 -4.23 -10.18
C PRO A 163 -6.36 -5.39 -10.06
N HIS A 164 -7.21 -5.34 -9.04
CA HIS A 164 -8.23 -6.33 -8.75
C HIS A 164 -9.64 -5.71 -8.81
N PRO A 165 -10.65 -6.45 -9.31
CA PRO A 165 -12.03 -5.97 -9.34
C PRO A 165 -12.58 -5.75 -7.93
N ALA A 166 -13.25 -4.63 -7.75
CA ALA A 166 -13.89 -4.27 -6.49
C ALA A 166 -15.10 -3.36 -6.72
N VAL A 167 -15.95 -3.29 -5.72
CA VAL A 167 -17.04 -2.30 -5.62
C VAL A 167 -16.60 -1.23 -4.64
N VAL A 168 -16.64 0.03 -5.06
CA VAL A 168 -16.26 1.17 -4.24
C VAL A 168 -17.51 1.91 -3.77
N ARG A 169 -17.60 2.19 -2.47
CA ARG A 169 -18.70 2.93 -1.85
C ARG A 169 -18.18 4.09 -1.03
N LEU A 170 -18.74 5.26 -1.28
CA LEU A 170 -18.48 6.44 -0.46
C LEU A 170 -19.13 6.25 0.91
N ARG A 171 -18.40 6.59 1.96
CA ARG A 171 -18.86 6.59 3.35
C ARG A 171 -18.85 8.02 3.89
N ASP A 172 -19.52 8.23 5.02
CA ASP A 172 -19.50 9.51 5.71
C ASP A 172 -18.08 9.93 6.06
N GLY A 173 -17.82 11.25 6.08
CA GLY A 173 -16.51 11.80 6.40
C GLY A 173 -15.46 11.68 5.28
N GLY A 174 -15.85 11.34 4.04
CA GLY A 174 -14.93 11.25 2.89
C GLY A 174 -14.10 9.98 2.85
N THR A 175 -14.43 9.01 3.70
CA THR A 175 -13.85 7.66 3.66
C THR A 175 -14.50 6.85 2.54
N VAL A 176 -13.73 5.94 1.97
CA VAL A 176 -14.18 5.03 0.91
C VAL A 176 -14.04 3.61 1.40
N GLU A 177 -15.09 2.80 1.22
CA GLU A 177 -15.04 1.36 1.40
C GLU A 177 -14.83 0.68 0.05
N VAL A 178 -13.77 -0.10 -0.03
CA VAL A 178 -13.49 -1.02 -1.13
C VAL A 178 -13.99 -2.39 -0.73
N GLN A 179 -14.97 -2.93 -1.43
CA GLN A 179 -15.44 -4.31 -1.28
C GLN A 179 -14.90 -5.14 -2.44
N TRP A 180 -14.06 -6.11 -2.13
CA TRP A 180 -13.43 -6.95 -3.13
C TRP A 180 -14.43 -7.95 -3.74
N VAL A 181 -14.35 -8.18 -5.04
CA VAL A 181 -15.11 -9.26 -5.70
C VAL A 181 -14.58 -10.63 -5.24
N GLU A 182 -13.28 -10.76 -5.09
CA GLU A 182 -12.60 -11.91 -4.50
C GLU A 182 -11.74 -11.43 -3.35
N ARG A 183 -11.71 -12.14 -2.23
CA ARG A 183 -10.90 -11.77 -1.05
C ARG A 183 -9.46 -11.42 -1.46
N GLN A 184 -8.98 -10.31 -0.98
CA GLN A 184 -7.61 -9.84 -1.25
C GLN A 184 -6.79 -9.78 0.03
N ARG A 185 -5.48 -9.83 -0.12
CA ARG A 185 -4.59 -9.59 1.01
C ARG A 185 -4.84 -8.21 1.60
N ARG A 186 -4.90 -8.16 2.93
CA ARG A 186 -5.01 -6.90 3.68
C ARG A 186 -3.92 -5.94 3.26
N ILE A 187 -4.31 -4.73 2.98
CA ILE A 187 -3.40 -3.64 2.69
C ILE A 187 -2.95 -3.06 4.02
N ALA A 188 -1.65 -2.96 4.23
CA ALA A 188 -1.12 -2.37 5.45
C ALA A 188 -1.55 -0.89 5.57
N PRO A 189 -1.94 -0.43 6.77
CA PRO A 189 -2.29 0.96 6.99
C PRO A 189 -1.17 1.90 6.53
N GLY A 190 -1.53 3.00 5.87
CA GLY A 190 -0.58 3.94 5.32
C GLY A 190 -0.13 3.64 3.87
N GLN A 191 -0.53 2.50 3.30
CA GLN A 191 -0.26 2.19 1.90
C GLN A 191 -1.25 2.90 0.99
N SER A 192 -0.79 3.28 -0.21
CA SER A 192 -1.65 3.85 -1.25
C SER A 192 -2.59 2.78 -1.83
N VAL A 193 -3.82 3.19 -2.08
CA VAL A 193 -4.85 2.41 -2.77
C VAL A 193 -5.36 3.25 -3.92
N VAL A 194 -5.25 2.74 -5.15
CA VAL A 194 -5.54 3.50 -6.36
C VAL A 194 -6.70 2.86 -7.10
N PHE A 195 -7.65 3.69 -7.50
CA PHE A 195 -8.86 3.31 -8.20
C PHE A 195 -8.69 3.60 -9.69
N TYR A 196 -8.96 2.61 -10.51
CA TYR A 196 -8.98 2.70 -11.97
C TYR A 196 -10.39 2.41 -12.48
N ASP A 197 -10.68 2.92 -13.66
CA ASP A 197 -11.90 2.51 -14.37
C ASP A 197 -11.85 1.01 -14.71
N VAL A 198 -13.00 0.41 -14.98
CA VAL A 198 -13.14 -1.03 -15.24
C VAL A 198 -12.33 -1.52 -16.45
N THR A 199 -11.93 -0.64 -17.34
CA THR A 199 -11.09 -0.94 -18.51
C THR A 199 -9.59 -0.78 -18.23
N ASN A 200 -9.22 -0.32 -17.03
CA ASN A 200 -7.85 0.02 -16.65
C ASN A 200 -7.20 1.08 -17.56
N SER A 201 -8.01 1.99 -18.07
CA SER A 201 -7.58 3.02 -19.03
C SER A 201 -7.12 4.30 -18.35
N TYR A 202 -7.71 4.66 -17.20
CA TYR A 202 -7.35 5.87 -16.46
C TYR A 202 -7.58 5.74 -14.96
N VAL A 203 -6.92 6.61 -14.20
CA VAL A 203 -7.04 6.71 -12.74
C VAL A 203 -8.28 7.53 -12.40
N LEU A 204 -9.18 6.98 -11.61
CA LEU A 204 -10.33 7.69 -11.03
C LEU A 204 -9.91 8.52 -9.81
N GLY A 205 -8.96 7.99 -9.04
CA GLY A 205 -8.46 8.59 -7.82
C GLY A 205 -7.70 7.59 -6.97
N GLY A 206 -7.48 7.93 -5.72
CA GLY A 206 -6.87 7.04 -4.76
C GLY A 206 -6.74 7.69 -3.39
N GLY A 207 -6.36 6.88 -2.42
CA GLY A 207 -6.22 7.33 -1.04
C GLY A 207 -5.26 6.43 -0.27
N ILE A 208 -5.40 6.43 1.04
CA ILE A 208 -4.52 5.70 1.95
C ILE A 208 -5.34 4.65 2.72
N ALA A 209 -4.85 3.43 2.74
CA ALA A 209 -5.47 2.35 3.50
C ALA A 209 -5.52 2.70 4.99
N CYS A 210 -6.72 2.58 5.60
CA CYS A 210 -6.92 2.71 7.03
C CYS A 210 -6.57 1.41 7.75
N ALA A 211 -6.33 1.52 9.06
CA ALA A 211 -6.38 0.37 9.93
C ALA A 211 -7.79 -0.25 9.88
N HIS A 212 -7.87 -1.56 9.91
CA HIS A 212 -9.17 -2.26 9.99
C HIS A 212 -9.85 -1.86 11.31
N SER A 213 -11.08 -1.35 11.24
CA SER A 213 -11.89 -1.22 12.45
C SER A 213 -12.16 -2.62 12.99
N ARG A 214 -11.78 -2.86 14.23
CA ARG A 214 -12.14 -4.10 14.93
C ARG A 214 -13.65 -4.08 15.14
N SER A 215 -14.37 -4.94 14.42
CA SER A 215 -15.74 -5.31 14.78
C SER A 215 -15.70 -6.23 15.98
#